data_f2ef51bb16efd382cab0758cd2db2460
#
_entry.id   f2ef51bb16efd382cab0758cd2db2460
#
_cell.length_a   1.000
_cell.length_b   1.000
_cell.length_c   1.000
_cell.angle_alpha   90.00
_cell.angle_beta   90.00
_cell.angle_gamma   90.00
#
_symmetry.space_group_name_H-M   'P 1'
#
loop_
_entity.id
_entity.type
_entity.pdbx_description
1 polymer ?
#
loop_
_entity_poly.entity_id
_entity_poly.type
_entity_poly.pdbx_seq_one_letter_code
_entity_poly.pdbx_strand_id
1 'polypeptide(L)'
;VGAPTKAEQAAAPRTATLTHLQPGMQLLFDGNRLATVPDAIVFAFRPGDRLLVVGGSGDVLHVPQAENYLARGAVDRACRAFAAMGGVPDDAITRFYRTFAARLADENIWTRIAAANERDIAQARARGRSTTRLAATERMRIAMIAGLGEWERLPSRRGAVTETTHHEGWRVDQLIDGLGVVGFVFEGRPNVFADATGILRGGNTAVLRIGSDALGTALAIAAEALIPALREAELPEGAITLLESAERAAGWALFSDQRGWHAAPAGPYPSSVRSPAKPGSPPACTARAGPG
;
A
#
# COMPACT_ATOMS: atom_id res chain seq x y z
N VAL A 1 -53.56 -8.72 -32.60
CA VAL A 1 -52.44 -8.72 -31.65
C VAL A 1 -51.19 -8.44 -32.48
N GLY A 2 -50.77 -7.16 -32.56
CA GLY A 2 -49.60 -6.72 -33.31
C GLY A 2 -48.33 -7.13 -32.61
N ALA A 3 -47.38 -7.66 -33.38
CA ALA A 3 -46.01 -7.93 -32.90
C ALA A 3 -45.33 -6.62 -32.49
N PRO A 4 -44.56 -6.58 -31.38
CA PRO A 4 -43.87 -5.37 -30.97
C PRO A 4 -42.82 -5.00 -32.02
N THR A 5 -42.84 -3.74 -32.40
CA THR A 5 -41.91 -3.14 -33.34
C THR A 5 -40.51 -3.10 -32.78
N LYS A 6 -39.53 -3.33 -33.66
CA LYS A 6 -38.07 -3.41 -33.45
C LYS A 6 -37.40 -2.11 -32.92
N ALA A 7 -38.09 -1.26 -32.18
CA ALA A 7 -37.67 0.08 -31.79
C ALA A 7 -37.37 0.26 -30.30
N GLU A 8 -37.31 -0.82 -29.51
CA GLU A 8 -36.95 -0.78 -28.10
C GLU A 8 -35.72 -1.66 -27.80
N GLN A 9 -34.67 -1.56 -28.62
CA GLN A 9 -33.36 -1.95 -28.17
C GLN A 9 -32.88 -0.84 -27.23
N ALA A 10 -33.02 -1.09 -25.91
CA ALA A 10 -32.47 -0.23 -24.88
C ALA A 10 -31.01 0.07 -25.24
N ALA A 11 -30.70 1.33 -25.50
CA ALA A 11 -29.32 1.78 -25.73
C ALA A 11 -28.47 1.34 -24.54
N ALA A 12 -27.38 0.63 -24.83
CA ALA A 12 -26.42 0.24 -23.79
C ALA A 12 -26.06 1.46 -22.93
N PRO A 13 -25.94 1.33 -21.61
CA PRO A 13 -25.66 2.45 -20.73
C PRO A 13 -24.38 3.14 -21.20
N ARG A 14 -24.52 4.38 -21.67
CA ARG A 14 -23.38 5.19 -22.09
C ARG A 14 -22.66 5.67 -20.83
N THR A 15 -21.58 5.01 -20.47
CA THR A 15 -20.64 5.55 -19.47
C THR A 15 -19.89 6.72 -20.11
N ALA A 16 -20.02 7.91 -19.52
CA ALA A 16 -19.22 9.07 -19.90
C ALA A 16 -18.13 9.30 -18.86
N THR A 17 -16.94 9.65 -19.33
CA THR A 17 -15.86 10.09 -18.45
C THR A 17 -16.08 11.56 -18.08
N LEU A 18 -15.90 11.89 -16.80
CA LEU A 18 -15.97 13.26 -16.33
C LEU A 18 -14.77 14.05 -16.88
N THR A 19 -15.05 15.09 -17.66
CA THR A 19 -14.04 15.93 -18.31
C THR A 19 -13.95 17.35 -17.75
N HIS A 20 -15.00 17.82 -17.08
CA HIS A 20 -15.05 19.15 -16.47
C HIS A 20 -16.01 19.15 -15.28
N LEU A 21 -15.82 20.10 -14.37
CA LEU A 21 -16.70 20.35 -13.23
C LEU A 21 -17.32 21.75 -13.34
N GLN A 22 -18.50 21.91 -12.75
CA GLN A 22 -19.18 23.20 -12.65
C GLN A 22 -19.40 23.56 -11.16
N PRO A 23 -19.40 24.84 -10.80
CA PRO A 23 -19.76 25.28 -9.47
C PRO A 23 -21.13 24.71 -9.04
N GLY A 24 -21.24 24.21 -7.83
CA GLY A 24 -22.46 23.61 -7.32
C GLY A 24 -22.78 22.20 -7.84
N MET A 25 -21.91 21.59 -8.67
CA MET A 25 -22.09 20.21 -9.14
C MET A 25 -22.18 19.25 -7.97
N GLN A 26 -23.12 18.30 -8.06
CA GLN A 26 -23.35 17.29 -7.04
C GLN A 26 -22.96 15.90 -7.54
N LEU A 27 -22.35 15.11 -6.65
CA LEU A 27 -21.96 13.72 -6.88
C LEU A 27 -22.86 12.82 -6.05
N LEU A 28 -23.46 11.81 -6.68
CA LEU A 28 -24.19 10.76 -5.98
C LEU A 28 -23.22 9.80 -5.31
N PHE A 29 -23.41 9.49 -4.03
CA PHE A 29 -22.65 8.50 -3.29
C PHE A 29 -23.55 7.73 -2.30
N ASP A 30 -23.08 6.58 -1.80
CA ASP A 30 -23.85 5.71 -0.90
C ASP A 30 -25.30 5.46 -1.33
N GLY A 31 -25.54 5.42 -2.65
CA GLY A 31 -26.82 5.08 -3.26
C GLY A 31 -27.83 6.23 -3.35
N ASN A 32 -27.98 7.08 -2.34
CA ASN A 32 -29.01 8.14 -2.29
C ASN A 32 -28.53 9.45 -1.64
N ARG A 33 -27.22 9.60 -1.38
CA ARG A 33 -26.65 10.82 -0.79
C ARG A 33 -25.98 11.66 -1.87
N LEU A 34 -25.98 12.97 -1.69
CA LEU A 34 -25.36 13.93 -2.60
C LEU A 34 -24.24 14.70 -1.87
N ALA A 35 -23.07 14.77 -2.49
CA ALA A 35 -21.96 15.60 -2.07
C ALA A 35 -21.77 16.74 -3.08
N THR A 36 -21.71 17.96 -2.59
CA THR A 36 -21.42 19.13 -3.45
C THR A 36 -19.92 19.27 -3.64
N VAL A 37 -19.48 19.40 -4.89
CA VAL A 37 -18.06 19.61 -5.21
C VAL A 37 -17.64 21.01 -4.78
N PRO A 38 -16.61 21.14 -3.91
CA PRO A 38 -16.07 22.45 -3.51
C PRO A 38 -15.49 23.22 -4.70
N ASP A 39 -15.66 24.53 -4.73
CA ASP A 39 -15.16 25.40 -5.80
C ASP A 39 -13.66 25.25 -6.03
N ALA A 40 -12.87 25.08 -4.96
CA ALA A 40 -11.43 24.85 -5.06
C ALA A 40 -11.10 23.61 -5.91
N ILE A 41 -11.94 22.55 -5.81
CA ILE A 41 -11.76 21.34 -6.62
C ILE A 41 -12.23 21.60 -8.05
N VAL A 42 -13.31 22.36 -8.25
CA VAL A 42 -13.79 22.74 -9.59
C VAL A 42 -12.69 23.42 -10.40
N PHE A 43 -11.97 24.36 -9.78
CA PHE A 43 -10.85 25.07 -10.44
C PHE A 43 -9.60 24.23 -10.65
N ALA A 44 -9.33 23.29 -9.74
CA ALA A 44 -8.13 22.45 -9.81
C ALA A 44 -8.27 21.25 -10.77
N PHE A 45 -9.50 20.76 -10.98
CA PHE A 45 -9.78 19.55 -11.76
C PHE A 45 -9.33 19.67 -13.22
N ARG A 46 -8.76 18.59 -13.73
CA ARG A 46 -8.37 18.43 -15.14
C ARG A 46 -8.93 17.10 -15.67
N PRO A 47 -9.15 16.99 -17.00
CA PRO A 47 -9.54 15.73 -17.61
C PRO A 47 -8.56 14.62 -17.27
N GLY A 48 -9.07 13.48 -16.80
CA GLY A 48 -8.27 12.36 -16.33
C GLY A 48 -8.08 12.30 -14.81
N ASP A 49 -8.35 13.40 -14.10
CA ASP A 49 -8.36 13.40 -12.63
C ASP A 49 -9.52 12.55 -12.09
N ARG A 50 -9.42 12.14 -10.85
CA ARG A 50 -10.46 11.38 -10.16
C ARG A 50 -11.01 12.15 -8.97
N LEU A 51 -12.29 11.93 -8.71
CA LEU A 51 -12.96 12.39 -7.49
C LEU A 51 -13.33 11.18 -6.65
N LEU A 52 -13.12 11.29 -5.35
CA LEU A 52 -13.52 10.31 -4.34
C LEU A 52 -14.44 11.00 -3.35
N VAL A 53 -15.54 10.36 -2.98
CA VAL A 53 -16.42 10.86 -1.93
C VAL A 53 -16.26 9.98 -0.70
N VAL A 54 -15.95 10.60 0.44
CA VAL A 54 -15.79 9.89 1.71
C VAL A 54 -17.17 9.53 2.26
N GLY A 55 -17.49 8.23 2.31
CA GLY A 55 -18.84 7.74 2.66
C GLY A 55 -19.38 8.27 4.00
N GLY A 56 -18.54 8.43 5.03
CA GLY A 56 -18.97 8.90 6.33
C GLY A 56 -19.33 10.40 6.38
N SER A 57 -18.46 11.25 5.82
CA SER A 57 -18.58 12.72 5.90
C SER A 57 -19.20 13.36 4.66
N GLY A 58 -19.11 12.73 3.50
CA GLY A 58 -19.48 13.32 2.20
C GLY A 58 -18.40 14.26 1.63
N ASP A 59 -17.21 14.31 2.24
CA ASP A 59 -16.10 15.11 1.73
C ASP A 59 -15.68 14.63 0.33
N VAL A 60 -15.49 15.57 -0.58
CA VAL A 60 -14.99 15.29 -1.92
C VAL A 60 -13.47 15.46 -1.93
N LEU A 61 -12.76 14.42 -2.32
CA LEU A 61 -11.31 14.40 -2.47
C LEU A 61 -10.95 14.44 -3.95
N HIS A 62 -10.00 15.30 -4.31
CA HIS A 62 -9.46 15.43 -5.66
C HIS A 62 -8.16 14.66 -5.78
N VAL A 63 -8.09 13.74 -6.73
CA VAL A 63 -6.90 12.95 -7.05
C VAL A 63 -6.44 13.29 -8.45
N PRO A 64 -5.35 14.07 -8.59
CA PRO A 64 -4.75 14.35 -9.89
C PRO A 64 -4.35 13.06 -10.62
N GLN A 65 -4.46 13.08 -11.95
CA GLN A 65 -4.16 11.93 -12.80
C GLN A 65 -2.75 11.37 -12.55
N ALA A 66 -1.75 12.25 -12.38
CA ALA A 66 -0.37 11.84 -12.11
C ALA A 66 -0.26 11.01 -10.83
N GLU A 67 -0.90 11.45 -9.73
CA GLU A 67 -0.90 10.74 -8.45
C GLU A 67 -1.62 9.40 -8.54
N ASN A 68 -2.71 9.34 -9.31
CA ASN A 68 -3.41 8.11 -9.58
C ASN A 68 -2.54 7.10 -10.36
N TYR A 69 -1.78 7.56 -11.36
CA TYR A 69 -0.87 6.69 -12.11
C TYR A 69 0.29 6.18 -11.26
N LEU A 70 0.89 7.04 -10.43
CA LEU A 70 1.94 6.63 -9.48
C LEU A 70 1.44 5.55 -8.52
N ALA A 71 0.28 5.78 -7.91
CA ALA A 71 -0.30 4.82 -6.97
C ALA A 71 -0.63 3.48 -7.66
N ARG A 72 -1.30 3.52 -8.82
CA ARG A 72 -1.63 2.31 -9.59
C ARG A 72 -0.38 1.54 -10.02
N GLY A 73 0.64 2.24 -10.50
CA GLY A 73 1.92 1.61 -10.89
C GLY A 73 2.62 0.92 -9.72
N ALA A 74 2.57 1.54 -8.52
CA ALA A 74 3.11 0.93 -7.31
C ALA A 74 2.32 -0.35 -6.93
N VAL A 75 0.99 -0.28 -6.98
CA VAL A 75 0.12 -1.44 -6.74
C VAL A 75 0.37 -2.56 -7.76
N ASP A 76 0.49 -2.23 -9.05
CA ASP A 76 0.77 -3.21 -10.10
C ASP A 76 2.08 -3.95 -9.86
N ARG A 77 3.13 -3.24 -9.44
CA ARG A 77 4.42 -3.87 -9.07
C ARG A 77 4.24 -4.80 -7.88
N ALA A 78 3.57 -4.34 -6.82
CA ALA A 78 3.36 -5.13 -5.62
C ALA A 78 2.48 -6.37 -5.86
N CYS A 79 1.45 -6.28 -6.72
CA CYS A 79 0.62 -7.43 -7.10
C CYS A 79 1.42 -8.47 -7.90
N ARG A 80 2.25 -8.04 -8.87
CA ARG A 80 3.13 -8.97 -9.58
C ARG A 80 4.14 -9.63 -8.66
N ALA A 81 4.73 -8.86 -7.76
CA ALA A 81 5.63 -9.39 -6.74
C ALA A 81 4.93 -10.40 -5.83
N PHE A 82 3.69 -10.11 -5.39
CA PHE A 82 2.93 -11.04 -4.56
C PHE A 82 2.70 -12.38 -5.26
N ALA A 83 2.33 -12.35 -6.52
CA ALA A 83 2.17 -13.60 -7.29
C ALA A 83 3.47 -14.43 -7.37
N ALA A 84 4.64 -13.75 -7.38
CA ALA A 84 5.93 -14.42 -7.38
C ALA A 84 6.39 -14.89 -5.97
N MET A 85 5.87 -14.27 -4.89
CA MET A 85 6.25 -14.61 -3.50
C MET A 85 5.95 -16.07 -3.15
N GLY A 86 4.96 -16.70 -3.76
CA GLY A 86 4.64 -18.11 -3.53
C GLY A 86 5.80 -19.07 -3.85
N GLY A 87 6.71 -18.69 -4.76
CA GLY A 87 7.91 -19.45 -5.12
C GLY A 87 9.17 -19.07 -4.33
N VAL A 88 9.11 -18.02 -3.51
CA VAL A 88 10.28 -17.53 -2.76
C VAL A 88 10.52 -18.40 -1.54
N PRO A 89 11.72 -19.01 -1.38
CA PRO A 89 12.07 -19.79 -0.20
C PRO A 89 12.22 -18.90 1.04
N ASP A 90 11.91 -19.43 2.22
CA ASP A 90 12.01 -18.69 3.48
C ASP A 90 13.44 -18.22 3.81
N ASP A 91 14.44 -18.94 3.34
CA ASP A 91 15.86 -18.55 3.48
C ASP A 91 16.17 -17.25 2.70
N ALA A 92 15.55 -17.01 1.56
CA ALA A 92 15.69 -15.76 0.83
C ALA A 92 15.12 -14.58 1.65
N ILE A 93 13.97 -14.77 2.29
CA ILE A 93 13.38 -13.75 3.17
C ILE A 93 14.26 -13.51 4.40
N THR A 94 14.82 -14.58 4.98
CA THR A 94 15.75 -14.49 6.10
C THR A 94 17.03 -13.74 5.69
N ARG A 95 17.58 -14.04 4.50
CA ARG A 95 18.73 -13.34 3.92
C ARG A 95 18.43 -11.85 3.71
N PHE A 96 17.23 -11.50 3.23
CA PHE A 96 16.82 -10.11 3.08
C PHE A 96 16.94 -9.32 4.39
N TYR A 97 16.39 -9.83 5.50
CA TYR A 97 16.46 -9.11 6.78
C TYR A 97 17.89 -8.91 7.24
N ARG A 98 18.74 -9.94 7.12
CA ARG A 98 20.16 -9.87 7.45
C ARG A 98 20.89 -8.84 6.61
N THR A 99 20.69 -8.85 5.29
CA THR A 99 21.33 -7.92 4.37
C THR A 99 20.84 -6.49 4.62
N PHE A 100 19.54 -6.28 4.84
CA PHE A 100 19.00 -4.96 5.11
C PHE A 100 19.55 -4.39 6.43
N ALA A 101 19.63 -5.20 7.49
CA ALA A 101 20.24 -4.82 8.75
C ALA A 101 21.74 -4.47 8.59
N ALA A 102 22.50 -5.29 7.86
CA ALA A 102 23.91 -5.05 7.58
C ALA A 102 24.14 -3.74 6.81
N ARG A 103 23.30 -3.44 5.82
CA ARG A 103 23.39 -2.17 5.07
C ARG A 103 23.08 -0.96 5.94
N LEU A 104 22.10 -1.04 6.85
CA LEU A 104 21.85 0.03 7.82
C LEU A 104 22.99 0.18 8.84
N ALA A 105 23.72 -0.90 9.13
CA ALA A 105 24.87 -0.89 10.00
C ALA A 105 26.15 -0.33 9.32
N ASP A 106 26.20 -0.25 8.00
CA ASP A 106 27.32 0.32 7.26
C ASP A 106 27.37 1.85 7.43
N GLU A 107 28.51 2.36 7.93
CA GLU A 107 28.70 3.80 8.21
C GLU A 107 28.60 4.68 6.97
N ASN A 108 29.09 4.21 5.82
CA ASN A 108 29.05 4.99 4.58
C ASN A 108 27.61 5.09 4.06
N ILE A 109 26.82 4.02 4.15
CA ILE A 109 25.40 3.98 3.79
C ILE A 109 24.61 4.87 4.74
N TRP A 110 24.84 4.71 6.06
CA TRP A 110 24.14 5.51 7.05
C TRP A 110 24.43 7.00 6.94
N THR A 111 25.66 7.40 6.65
CA THR A 111 26.02 8.80 6.41
C THR A 111 25.21 9.42 5.28
N ARG A 112 24.97 8.70 4.18
CA ARG A 112 24.14 9.20 3.09
C ARG A 112 22.67 9.34 3.48
N ILE A 113 22.14 8.40 4.26
CA ILE A 113 20.77 8.46 4.80
C ILE A 113 20.66 9.63 5.78
N ALA A 114 21.61 9.81 6.69
CA ALA A 114 21.64 10.90 7.66
C ALA A 114 21.67 12.28 6.96
N ALA A 115 22.48 12.42 5.92
CA ALA A 115 22.52 13.66 5.13
C ALA A 115 21.18 13.98 4.43
N ALA A 116 20.44 12.96 3.97
CA ALA A 116 19.08 13.17 3.47
C ALA A 116 18.11 13.58 4.59
N ASN A 117 18.24 12.99 5.76
CA ASN A 117 17.44 13.31 6.93
C ASN A 117 17.65 14.74 7.43
N GLU A 118 18.90 15.22 7.45
CA GLU A 118 19.22 16.61 7.80
C GLU A 118 18.52 17.61 6.87
N ARG A 119 18.46 17.32 5.56
CA ARG A 119 17.73 18.15 4.60
C ARG A 119 16.23 18.16 4.88
N ASP A 120 15.64 17.03 5.16
CA ASP A 120 14.22 16.90 5.52
C ASP A 120 13.91 17.71 6.79
N ILE A 121 14.75 17.58 7.83
CA ILE A 121 14.64 18.32 9.09
C ILE A 121 14.73 19.83 8.85
N ALA A 122 15.68 20.29 8.05
CA ALA A 122 15.84 21.71 7.72
C ALA A 122 14.61 22.27 7.00
N GLN A 123 14.06 21.53 6.04
CA GLN A 123 12.86 21.92 5.31
C GLN A 123 11.60 21.94 6.24
N ALA A 124 11.46 20.96 7.12
CA ALA A 124 10.35 20.92 8.08
C ALA A 124 10.41 22.11 9.06
N ARG A 125 11.61 22.45 9.56
CA ARG A 125 11.84 23.62 10.41
C ARG A 125 11.49 24.92 9.68
N ALA A 126 11.92 25.08 8.42
CA ALA A 126 11.62 26.26 7.61
C ALA A 126 10.11 26.45 7.40
N ARG A 127 9.33 25.35 7.46
CA ARG A 127 7.85 25.36 7.37
C ARG A 127 7.17 25.48 8.75
N GLY A 128 7.91 25.67 9.84
CA GLY A 128 7.39 25.75 11.21
C GLY A 128 6.84 24.42 11.74
N ARG A 129 7.26 23.27 11.18
CA ARG A 129 6.78 21.94 11.59
C ARG A 129 7.66 21.31 12.66
N SER A 130 7.07 20.46 13.49
CA SER A 130 7.82 19.69 14.48
C SER A 130 8.76 18.66 13.82
N THR A 131 10.00 18.63 14.27
CA THR A 131 11.03 17.71 13.77
C THR A 131 11.35 16.55 14.69
N THR A 132 10.72 16.50 15.88
CA THR A 132 11.04 15.50 16.92
C THR A 132 10.91 14.05 16.43
N ARG A 133 9.95 13.79 15.55
CA ARG A 133 9.71 12.44 15.01
C ARG A 133 10.45 12.16 13.70
N LEU A 134 11.04 13.20 13.08
CA LEU A 134 11.72 13.08 11.80
C LEU A 134 13.17 12.63 11.94
N ALA A 135 13.82 12.95 13.07
CA ALA A 135 15.24 12.74 13.25
C ALA A 135 15.62 11.25 13.21
N ALA A 136 16.41 10.87 12.21
CA ALA A 136 17.03 9.56 12.10
C ALA A 136 18.28 9.50 12.99
N THR A 137 18.05 9.36 14.30
CA THR A 137 19.10 9.31 15.30
C THR A 137 19.82 7.94 15.32
N GLU A 138 21.03 7.88 15.89
CA GLU A 138 21.75 6.62 16.10
C GLU A 138 20.91 5.62 16.92
N ARG A 139 20.18 6.09 17.93
CA ARG A 139 19.25 5.24 18.68
C ARG A 139 18.18 4.62 17.77
N MET A 140 17.66 5.38 16.79
CA MET A 140 16.68 4.88 15.83
C MET A 140 17.31 3.86 14.88
N ARG A 141 18.53 4.11 14.40
CA ARG A 141 19.32 3.17 13.58
C ARG A 141 19.48 1.83 14.28
N ILE A 142 19.97 1.85 15.54
CA ILE A 142 20.11 0.64 16.36
C ILE A 142 18.77 -0.10 16.52
N ALA A 143 17.68 0.64 16.78
CA ALA A 143 16.35 0.04 16.92
C ALA A 143 15.85 -0.61 15.61
N MET A 144 16.12 0.00 14.45
CA MET A 144 15.78 -0.58 13.15
C MET A 144 16.56 -1.88 12.90
N ILE A 145 17.86 -1.87 13.16
CA ILE A 145 18.72 -3.05 13.00
C ILE A 145 18.25 -4.18 13.93
N ALA A 146 17.94 -3.85 15.20
CA ALA A 146 17.42 -4.82 16.16
C ALA A 146 16.06 -5.40 15.71
N GLY A 147 15.13 -4.56 15.25
CA GLY A 147 13.82 -4.99 14.72
C GLY A 147 13.93 -5.91 13.50
N LEU A 148 14.87 -5.63 12.59
CA LEU A 148 15.15 -6.52 11.46
C LEU A 148 15.71 -7.86 11.94
N GLY A 149 16.55 -7.87 12.98
CA GLY A 149 17.04 -9.09 13.61
C GLY A 149 15.93 -9.93 14.29
N GLU A 150 14.89 -9.28 14.82
CA GLU A 150 13.68 -10.00 15.31
C GLU A 150 12.95 -10.70 14.16
N TRP A 151 12.72 -9.99 13.03
CA TRP A 151 12.13 -10.59 11.86
C TRP A 151 12.95 -11.71 11.24
N GLU A 152 14.29 -11.60 11.27
CA GLU A 152 15.21 -12.65 10.82
C GLU A 152 15.01 -13.94 11.61
N ARG A 153 14.85 -13.84 12.93
CA ARG A 153 14.68 -14.98 13.83
C ARG A 153 13.29 -15.57 13.86
N LEU A 154 12.28 -14.81 13.43
CA LEU A 154 10.89 -15.27 13.45
C LEU A 154 10.70 -16.39 12.43
N PRO A 155 10.23 -17.60 12.86
CA PRO A 155 9.96 -18.68 11.92
C PRO A 155 8.80 -18.33 10.98
N SER A 156 8.93 -18.72 9.72
CA SER A 156 7.82 -18.61 8.77
C SER A 156 6.72 -19.60 9.12
N ARG A 157 5.49 -19.18 8.92
CA ARG A 157 4.32 -20.05 9.00
C ARG A 157 3.62 -20.21 7.64
N ARG A 158 4.23 -19.71 6.55
CA ARG A 158 3.68 -19.84 5.20
C ARG A 158 3.55 -21.33 4.83
N GLY A 159 2.41 -21.69 4.28
CA GLY A 159 2.11 -23.06 3.89
C GLY A 159 1.92 -24.03 5.08
N ALA A 160 1.93 -23.54 6.32
CA ALA A 160 1.66 -24.40 7.46
C ALA A 160 0.19 -24.86 7.45
N VAL A 161 -0.03 -26.17 7.59
CA VAL A 161 -1.36 -26.76 7.75
C VAL A 161 -1.85 -26.47 9.16
N THR A 162 -2.98 -25.82 9.30
CA THR A 162 -3.62 -25.52 10.59
C THR A 162 -4.68 -26.55 10.96
N GLU A 163 -5.33 -27.13 9.94
CA GLU A 163 -6.38 -28.14 10.11
C GLU A 163 -6.42 -29.03 8.87
N THR A 164 -6.72 -30.32 9.07
CA THR A 164 -6.96 -31.29 8.00
C THR A 164 -8.30 -31.98 8.22
N THR A 165 -9.18 -31.93 7.22
CA THR A 165 -10.45 -32.66 7.20
C THR A 165 -10.35 -33.82 6.20
N HIS A 166 -10.58 -35.03 6.66
CA HIS A 166 -10.55 -36.23 5.83
C HIS A 166 -11.94 -36.63 5.33
N HIS A 167 -12.00 -36.99 4.04
CA HIS A 167 -13.18 -37.56 3.39
C HIS A 167 -12.78 -38.85 2.68
N GLU A 168 -13.76 -39.65 2.27
CA GLU A 168 -13.49 -40.87 1.51
C GLU A 168 -12.86 -40.51 0.16
N GLY A 169 -11.59 -40.90 -0.04
CA GLY A 169 -10.83 -40.70 -1.27
C GLY A 169 -10.21 -39.31 -1.45
N TRP A 170 -10.38 -38.36 -0.49
CA TRP A 170 -9.75 -37.03 -0.54
C TRP A 170 -9.63 -36.38 0.84
N ARG A 171 -8.83 -35.30 0.91
CA ARG A 171 -8.69 -34.49 2.12
C ARG A 171 -8.68 -33.00 1.79
N VAL A 172 -9.03 -32.16 2.75
CA VAL A 172 -8.91 -30.70 2.71
C VAL A 172 -7.94 -30.25 3.79
N ASP A 173 -6.88 -29.56 3.38
CA ASP A 173 -5.93 -28.94 4.29
C ASP A 173 -6.18 -27.43 4.33
N GLN A 174 -6.35 -26.86 5.51
CA GLN A 174 -6.40 -25.42 5.74
C GLN A 174 -4.96 -24.92 5.91
N LEU A 175 -4.53 -24.04 5.02
CA LEU A 175 -3.16 -23.50 4.99
C LEU A 175 -3.11 -22.05 5.45
N ILE A 176 -2.01 -21.67 6.11
CA ILE A 176 -1.65 -20.27 6.31
C ILE A 176 -0.99 -19.75 5.03
N ASP A 177 -1.52 -18.67 4.46
CA ASP A 177 -0.97 -18.04 3.27
C ASP A 177 -0.97 -16.51 3.40
N GLY A 178 -0.26 -15.83 2.51
CA GLY A 178 -0.20 -14.37 2.48
C GLY A 178 -1.57 -13.75 2.17
N LEU A 179 -1.87 -12.62 2.82
CA LEU A 179 -3.10 -11.85 2.59
C LEU A 179 -3.11 -11.16 1.23
N GLY A 180 -1.93 -10.86 0.67
CA GLY A 180 -1.80 -10.12 -0.57
C GLY A 180 -0.89 -8.90 -0.46
N VAL A 181 -1.33 -7.81 -1.08
CA VAL A 181 -0.62 -6.51 -1.02
C VAL A 181 -1.13 -5.71 0.17
N VAL A 182 -0.23 -5.22 1.01
CA VAL A 182 -0.55 -4.39 2.18
C VAL A 182 -0.15 -2.95 1.91
N GLY A 183 -1.10 -2.02 2.05
CA GLY A 183 -0.84 -0.59 1.97
C GLY A 183 -0.50 -0.01 3.34
N PHE A 184 0.65 0.66 3.47
CA PHE A 184 1.02 1.39 4.67
C PHE A 184 1.09 2.88 4.41
N VAL A 185 0.51 3.68 5.30
CA VAL A 185 0.66 5.13 5.31
C VAL A 185 1.25 5.57 6.64
N PHE A 186 2.40 6.19 6.56
CA PHE A 186 3.15 6.69 7.71
C PHE A 186 3.26 8.22 7.67
N GLU A 187 3.23 8.87 8.82
CA GLU A 187 3.29 10.34 8.89
C GLU A 187 4.70 10.90 8.65
N GLY A 188 5.75 10.28 9.20
CA GLY A 188 7.07 10.84 9.07
C GLY A 188 8.15 10.22 9.97
N ARG A 189 8.04 8.93 10.29
CA ARG A 189 9.08 8.24 11.08
C ARG A 189 9.93 7.36 10.18
N PRO A 190 11.26 7.57 10.09
CA PRO A 190 12.12 6.76 9.25
C PRO A 190 12.21 5.28 9.65
N ASN A 191 11.96 4.94 10.91
CA ASN A 191 12.03 3.55 11.41
C ASN A 191 10.92 2.62 10.89
N VAL A 192 9.89 3.16 10.26
CA VAL A 192 8.75 2.38 9.74
C VAL A 192 9.14 1.31 8.71
N PHE A 193 10.30 1.45 8.07
CA PHE A 193 10.78 0.45 7.12
C PHE A 193 11.09 -0.89 7.78
N ALA A 194 11.69 -0.90 8.98
CA ALA A 194 11.94 -2.12 9.72
C ALA A 194 10.63 -2.84 10.09
N ASP A 195 9.61 -2.06 10.53
CA ASP A 195 8.31 -2.60 10.92
C ASP A 195 7.54 -3.11 9.70
N ALA A 196 7.46 -2.29 8.63
CA ALA A 196 6.67 -2.60 7.45
C ALA A 196 7.19 -3.81 6.67
N THR A 197 8.50 -4.04 6.66
CA THR A 197 9.09 -5.19 5.94
C THR A 197 8.78 -6.53 6.60
N GLY A 198 8.34 -6.54 7.87
CA GLY A 198 7.93 -7.75 8.59
C GLY A 198 6.85 -8.57 7.88
N ILE A 199 6.02 -7.92 7.04
CA ILE A 199 4.99 -8.61 6.26
C ILE A 199 5.52 -9.64 5.27
N LEU A 200 6.78 -9.49 4.83
CA LEU A 200 7.42 -10.45 3.93
C LEU A 200 7.52 -11.84 4.55
N ARG A 201 7.65 -11.92 5.89
CA ARG A 201 7.70 -13.21 6.61
C ARG A 201 6.40 -14.01 6.45
N GLY A 202 5.26 -13.33 6.25
CA GLY A 202 3.98 -13.93 5.94
C GLY A 202 3.72 -14.12 4.44
N GLY A 203 4.71 -13.85 3.56
CA GLY A 203 4.55 -13.96 2.12
C GLY A 203 3.80 -12.80 1.46
N ASN A 204 3.56 -11.71 2.19
CA ASN A 204 2.87 -10.53 1.66
C ASN A 204 3.84 -9.59 0.95
N THR A 205 3.29 -8.64 0.19
CA THR A 205 4.04 -7.51 -0.38
C THR A 205 3.45 -6.19 0.10
N ALA A 206 4.19 -5.09 -0.02
CA ALA A 206 3.73 -3.79 0.46
C ALA A 206 3.91 -2.65 -0.51
N VAL A 207 2.99 -1.68 -0.41
CA VAL A 207 3.18 -0.32 -0.90
C VAL A 207 3.21 0.63 0.28
N LEU A 208 4.32 1.35 0.42
CA LEU A 208 4.56 2.29 1.52
C LEU A 208 4.35 3.71 1.01
N ARG A 209 3.60 4.51 1.75
CA ARG A 209 3.49 5.96 1.58
C ARG A 209 3.95 6.64 2.85
N ILE A 210 4.90 7.56 2.73
CA ILE A 210 5.39 8.35 3.87
C ILE A 210 5.01 9.83 3.72
N GLY A 211 4.91 10.55 4.83
CA GLY A 211 4.62 11.98 4.82
C GLY A 211 5.72 12.80 4.12
N SER A 212 5.32 13.94 3.54
CA SER A 212 6.20 14.83 2.76
C SER A 212 7.46 15.27 3.49
N ASP A 213 7.39 15.39 4.82
CA ASP A 213 8.50 15.89 5.63
C ASP A 213 9.61 14.85 5.87
N ALA A 214 9.35 13.56 5.56
CA ALA A 214 10.33 12.46 5.69
C ALA A 214 10.57 11.74 4.35
N LEU A 215 10.07 12.28 3.25
CA LEU A 215 10.15 11.61 1.94
C LEU A 215 11.60 11.47 1.46
N GLY A 216 12.42 12.51 1.62
CA GLY A 216 13.82 12.47 1.24
C GLY A 216 14.61 11.39 1.98
N THR A 217 14.38 11.28 3.29
CA THR A 217 14.96 10.22 4.13
C THR A 217 14.47 8.84 3.70
N ALA A 218 13.18 8.70 3.42
CA ALA A 218 12.60 7.44 2.97
C ALA A 218 13.17 6.97 1.63
N LEU A 219 13.34 7.90 0.68
CA LEU A 219 13.97 7.63 -0.62
C LEU A 219 15.43 7.18 -0.44
N ALA A 220 16.18 7.82 0.48
CA ALA A 220 17.55 7.44 0.78
C ALA A 220 17.63 6.04 1.40
N ILE A 221 16.76 5.70 2.38
CA ILE A 221 16.71 4.35 2.95
C ILE A 221 16.35 3.33 1.86
N ALA A 222 15.38 3.64 1.01
CA ALA A 222 14.97 2.75 -0.07
C ALA A 222 16.12 2.50 -1.07
N ALA A 223 16.77 3.55 -1.54
CA ALA A 223 17.84 3.46 -2.55
C ALA A 223 19.12 2.82 -2.00
N GLU A 224 19.54 3.19 -0.78
CA GLU A 224 20.83 2.81 -0.23
C GLU A 224 20.81 1.46 0.51
N ALA A 225 19.69 1.09 1.09
CA ALA A 225 19.62 -0.10 1.93
C ALA A 225 18.54 -1.10 1.51
N LEU A 226 17.27 -0.69 1.36
CA LEU A 226 16.14 -1.60 1.14
C LEU A 226 16.19 -2.29 -0.23
N ILE A 227 16.23 -1.52 -1.33
CA ILE A 227 16.23 -2.06 -2.69
C ILE A 227 17.44 -2.95 -2.97
N PRO A 228 18.68 -2.54 -2.60
CA PRO A 228 19.82 -3.43 -2.71
C PRO A 228 19.67 -4.73 -1.91
N ALA A 229 19.09 -4.67 -0.69
CA ALA A 229 18.85 -5.86 0.11
C ALA A 229 17.84 -6.82 -0.52
N LEU A 230 16.75 -6.28 -1.12
CA LEU A 230 15.77 -7.09 -1.85
C LEU A 230 16.42 -7.81 -3.04
N ARG A 231 17.27 -7.11 -3.81
CA ARG A 231 17.99 -7.69 -4.96
C ARG A 231 18.98 -8.76 -4.55
N GLU A 232 19.80 -8.50 -3.53
CA GLU A 232 20.80 -9.45 -3.03
C GLU A 232 20.15 -10.71 -2.45
N ALA A 233 18.95 -10.55 -1.88
CA ALA A 233 18.16 -11.68 -1.38
C ALA A 233 17.34 -12.38 -2.47
N GLU A 234 17.39 -11.90 -3.72
CA GLU A 234 16.63 -12.44 -4.87
C GLU A 234 15.11 -12.41 -4.64
N LEU A 235 14.63 -11.42 -3.88
CA LEU A 235 13.19 -11.20 -3.72
C LEU A 235 12.60 -10.51 -4.95
N PRO A 236 11.31 -10.79 -5.28
CA PRO A 236 10.67 -10.18 -6.43
C PRO A 236 10.72 -8.65 -6.39
N GLU A 237 11.01 -8.03 -7.54
CA GLU A 237 10.94 -6.58 -7.68
C GLU A 237 9.50 -6.10 -7.37
N GLY A 238 9.39 -5.12 -6.47
CA GLY A 238 8.09 -4.64 -5.99
C GLY A 238 7.58 -5.35 -4.73
N ALA A 239 8.32 -6.30 -4.15
CA ALA A 239 7.95 -6.92 -2.86
C ALA A 239 7.73 -5.88 -1.76
N ILE A 240 8.56 -4.83 -1.74
CA ILE A 240 8.32 -3.60 -0.99
C ILE A 240 8.47 -2.42 -1.96
N THR A 241 7.43 -1.64 -2.14
CA THR A 241 7.40 -0.48 -3.03
C THR A 241 7.17 0.79 -2.22
N LEU A 242 8.03 1.80 -2.38
CA LEU A 242 7.80 3.13 -1.83
C LEU A 242 7.06 3.98 -2.88
N LEU A 243 6.00 4.66 -2.46
CA LEU A 243 5.28 5.62 -3.28
C LEU A 243 6.00 6.97 -3.23
N GLU A 244 6.62 7.35 -4.35
CA GLU A 244 7.50 8.52 -4.47
C GLU A 244 6.70 9.81 -4.72
N SER A 245 5.82 10.14 -3.77
CA SER A 245 5.04 11.36 -3.84
C SER A 245 4.89 12.01 -2.47
N ALA A 246 5.07 13.34 -2.44
CA ALA A 246 4.81 14.19 -1.28
C ALA A 246 3.31 14.49 -1.10
N GLU A 247 2.50 14.28 -2.13
CA GLU A 247 1.10 14.69 -2.18
C GLU A 247 0.20 13.75 -1.36
N ARG A 248 -0.76 14.33 -0.64
CA ARG A 248 -1.76 13.54 0.07
C ARG A 248 -2.65 12.74 -0.87
N ALA A 249 -2.89 13.28 -2.06
CA ALA A 249 -3.69 12.66 -3.10
C ALA A 249 -3.15 11.29 -3.54
N ALA A 250 -1.83 11.08 -3.50
CA ALA A 250 -1.21 9.78 -3.75
C ALA A 250 -1.68 8.72 -2.74
N GLY A 251 -1.81 9.10 -1.46
CA GLY A 251 -2.35 8.22 -0.42
C GLY A 251 -3.83 7.90 -0.66
N TRP A 252 -4.64 8.89 -1.06
CA TRP A 252 -6.04 8.66 -1.41
C TRP A 252 -6.18 7.76 -2.63
N ALA A 253 -5.35 7.97 -3.66
CA ALA A 253 -5.28 7.09 -4.84
C ALA A 253 -4.95 5.66 -4.44
N LEU A 254 -3.95 5.49 -3.57
CA LEU A 254 -3.53 4.20 -3.04
C LEU A 254 -4.70 3.47 -2.37
N PHE A 255 -5.37 4.10 -1.39
CA PHE A 255 -6.49 3.47 -0.67
C PHE A 255 -7.76 3.28 -1.49
N SER A 256 -7.92 4.01 -2.59
CA SER A 256 -9.06 3.86 -3.49
C SER A 256 -8.89 2.77 -4.55
N ASP A 257 -7.73 2.12 -4.61
CA ASP A 257 -7.49 1.01 -5.53
C ASP A 257 -8.25 -0.23 -5.07
N GLN A 258 -9.13 -0.75 -5.94
CA GLN A 258 -10.07 -1.82 -5.58
C GLN A 258 -9.49 -3.24 -5.72
N ARG A 259 -8.21 -3.39 -6.03
CA ARG A 259 -7.57 -4.69 -6.29
C ARG A 259 -7.19 -5.48 -5.03
N GLY A 260 -7.83 -5.17 -3.93
CA GLY A 260 -7.75 -5.95 -2.69
C GLY A 260 -6.65 -5.48 -1.75
N TRP A 261 -6.99 -4.50 -0.91
CA TRP A 261 -6.11 -4.01 0.13
C TRP A 261 -6.49 -4.59 1.48
N HIS A 262 -5.48 -5.06 2.19
CA HIS A 262 -5.53 -5.10 3.64
C HIS A 262 -4.76 -3.87 4.14
N ALA A 263 -5.47 -2.76 4.38
CA ALA A 263 -4.86 -1.55 4.91
C ALA A 263 -4.56 -1.72 6.40
N ALA A 264 -3.30 -1.62 6.78
CA ALA A 264 -2.90 -1.48 8.17
C ALA A 264 -2.61 -0.01 8.48
N PRO A 265 -3.45 0.70 9.25
CA PRO A 265 -3.13 2.03 9.71
C PRO A 265 -2.07 1.95 10.83
N ALA A 266 -0.90 2.53 10.59
CA ALA A 266 0.12 2.69 11.62
C ALA A 266 -0.07 4.05 12.32
N GLY A 267 -0.71 4.07 13.49
CA GLY A 267 -0.86 5.25 14.33
C GLY A 267 -2.31 5.56 14.70
N PRO A 268 -2.54 6.49 15.65
CA PRO A 268 -3.88 6.90 16.02
C PRO A 268 -4.50 7.78 14.92
N TYR A 269 -5.10 7.13 13.91
CA TYR A 269 -5.97 7.82 12.97
C TYR A 269 -7.39 7.90 13.54
N PRO A 270 -8.11 8.99 13.31
CA PRO A 270 -9.53 9.00 13.58
C PRO A 270 -10.20 7.88 12.77
N SER A 271 -11.06 7.12 13.43
CA SER A 271 -11.70 5.87 13.04
C SER A 271 -12.67 5.95 11.82
N SER A 272 -12.47 6.84 10.87
CA SER A 272 -13.44 7.16 9.82
C SER A 272 -13.09 6.68 8.40
N VAL A 273 -11.95 6.00 8.20
CA VAL A 273 -11.67 5.38 6.89
C VAL A 273 -11.70 3.86 7.04
N ARG A 274 -12.88 3.32 7.27
CA ARG A 274 -13.15 1.90 6.98
C ARG A 274 -13.57 1.83 5.52
N SER A 275 -12.73 1.24 4.65
CA SER A 275 -13.25 0.66 3.42
C SER A 275 -14.32 -0.36 3.80
N PRO A 276 -15.53 -0.30 3.25
CA PRO A 276 -16.53 -1.33 3.51
C PRO A 276 -15.99 -2.64 2.95
N ALA A 277 -15.67 -3.59 3.85
CA ALA A 277 -15.56 -4.98 3.47
C ALA A 277 -16.89 -5.35 2.79
N LYS A 278 -16.83 -5.83 1.54
CA LYS A 278 -18.01 -6.38 0.88
C LYS A 278 -18.60 -7.46 1.79
N PRO A 279 -19.86 -7.36 2.23
CA PRO A 279 -20.50 -8.45 2.95
C PRO A 279 -20.64 -9.61 1.95
N GLY A 280 -20.05 -10.76 2.26
CA GLY A 280 -20.30 -12.00 1.54
C GLY A 280 -19.15 -12.57 0.71
N SER A 281 -17.91 -12.08 0.81
CA SER A 281 -16.78 -12.82 0.26
C SER A 281 -16.29 -13.82 1.30
N PRO A 282 -16.35 -15.14 1.02
CA PRO A 282 -15.72 -16.14 1.89
C PRO A 282 -14.19 -15.95 1.85
N PRO A 283 -13.45 -16.33 2.91
CA PRO A 283 -12.00 -16.35 2.88
C PRO A 283 -11.55 -17.20 1.68
N ALA A 284 -10.53 -16.72 0.96
CA ALA A 284 -9.99 -17.40 -0.20
C ALA A 284 -9.44 -18.77 0.20
N CYS A 285 -10.25 -19.82 0.02
CA CYS A 285 -9.81 -21.21 0.09
C CYS A 285 -9.18 -21.57 -1.25
N THR A 286 -7.86 -21.61 -1.33
CA THR A 286 -7.15 -22.26 -2.43
C THR A 286 -7.13 -23.77 -2.15
N ALA A 287 -8.02 -24.52 -2.79
CA ALA A 287 -7.93 -25.99 -2.81
C ALA A 287 -6.83 -26.41 -3.79
N ARG A 288 -5.70 -26.91 -3.32
CA ARG A 288 -4.77 -27.70 -4.13
C ARG A 288 -5.21 -29.16 -4.09
N ALA A 289 -5.69 -29.68 -5.22
CA ALA A 289 -5.82 -31.11 -5.43
C ALA A 289 -4.42 -31.70 -5.63
N GLY A 290 -3.93 -32.49 -4.67
CA GLY A 290 -2.74 -33.32 -4.85
C GLY A 290 -3.14 -34.66 -5.47
N PRO A 291 -2.28 -35.28 -6.31
CA PRO A 291 -2.52 -36.63 -6.81
C PRO A 291 -2.50 -37.62 -5.66
N GLY A 292 -3.51 -38.54 -5.67
CA GLY A 292 -3.59 -39.64 -4.73
C GLY A 292 -2.53 -40.70 -4.92
#